data_87fed6f9e9d4f43469994443b457bd55
#
_entry.id   87fed6f9e9d4f43469994443b457bd55
#
_cell.length_a   1.000
_cell.length_b   1.000
_cell.length_c   1.000
_cell.angle_alpha   90.00
_cell.angle_beta   90.00
_cell.angle_gamma   90.00
#
_symmetry.space_group_name_H-M   'P 1'
#
loop_
_entity.id
_entity.type
_entity.pdbx_description
1 polymer ?
#
loop_
_entity_poly.entity_id
_entity_poly.type
_entity_poly.pdbx_seq_one_letter_code
_entity_poly.pdbx_strand_id
1 'polypeptide(L)'
;DADRCIAVDENGKVIDGDLILYICGKYLMEQGRLEGNTIVTTVMSNLGLYKACDKIGMKYEQTAVGDKYVYENMLKNGYILGGEQSGHIIFSKHARTGDGILTSLLIMEVILEKKQSLATLAGEVKIYPQPVIRVMVEAATDEICEKYVNSVVKVIEDQGLTE
;
A
#
# COMPACT_ATOMS: atom_id res chain seq x y z
N ASP A 1 -6.56 11.69 -13.74
CA ASP A 1 -5.11 11.58 -13.92
C ASP A 1 -4.69 10.18 -14.36
N ALA A 2 -5.56 9.14 -14.15
CA ALA A 2 -5.29 7.73 -14.45
C ALA A 2 -4.05 7.15 -13.68
N ASP A 3 -3.72 7.74 -12.56
CA ASP A 3 -2.56 7.41 -11.72
C ASP A 3 -2.83 6.31 -10.69
N ARG A 4 -4.09 5.87 -10.55
CA ARG A 4 -4.52 4.82 -9.61
C ARG A 4 -5.23 3.67 -10.30
N CYS A 5 -5.07 2.48 -9.72
CA CYS A 5 -5.80 1.28 -10.12
C CYS A 5 -6.39 0.60 -8.87
N ILE A 6 -7.68 0.35 -8.90
CA ILE A 6 -8.39 -0.51 -7.96
C ILE A 6 -9.09 -1.58 -8.81
N ALA A 7 -8.92 -2.82 -8.44
CA ALA A 7 -9.56 -3.93 -9.14
C ALA A 7 -10.72 -4.52 -8.31
N VAL A 8 -11.53 -5.34 -8.95
CA VAL A 8 -12.58 -6.13 -8.30
C VAL A 8 -12.43 -7.57 -8.76
N ASP A 9 -12.45 -8.50 -7.84
CA ASP A 9 -12.38 -9.92 -8.16
C ASP A 9 -13.72 -10.48 -8.68
N GLU A 10 -13.71 -11.72 -9.09
CA GLU A 10 -14.87 -12.44 -9.62
C GLU A 10 -16.03 -12.62 -8.59
N ASN A 11 -15.77 -12.37 -7.31
CA ASN A 11 -16.76 -12.42 -6.24
C ASN A 11 -17.28 -11.03 -5.85
N GLY A 12 -16.84 -9.97 -6.54
CA GLY A 12 -17.23 -8.60 -6.24
C GLY A 12 -16.43 -7.96 -5.08
N LYS A 13 -15.34 -8.60 -4.62
CA LYS A 13 -14.48 -8.05 -3.56
C LYS A 13 -13.48 -7.06 -4.16
N VAL A 14 -13.33 -5.92 -3.49
CA VAL A 14 -12.33 -4.91 -3.87
C VAL A 14 -10.92 -5.42 -3.61
N ILE A 15 -10.07 -5.23 -4.60
CA ILE A 15 -8.63 -5.48 -4.58
C ILE A 15 -7.94 -4.12 -4.59
N ASP A 16 -7.55 -3.65 -3.42
CA ASP A 16 -6.93 -2.35 -3.20
C ASP A 16 -5.42 -2.37 -3.52
N GLY A 17 -4.76 -1.23 -3.33
CA GLY A 17 -3.33 -1.10 -3.63
C GLY A 17 -2.43 -2.02 -2.83
N ASP A 18 -2.78 -2.36 -1.59
CA ASP A 18 -2.01 -3.30 -0.77
C ASP A 18 -2.04 -4.71 -1.37
N LEU A 19 -3.22 -5.16 -1.80
CA LEU A 19 -3.37 -6.45 -2.46
C LEU A 19 -2.65 -6.48 -3.81
N ILE A 20 -2.71 -5.39 -4.56
CA ILE A 20 -1.99 -5.24 -5.84
C ILE A 20 -0.47 -5.30 -5.61
N LEU A 21 0.06 -4.57 -4.62
CA LEU A 21 1.47 -4.61 -4.24
C LEU A 21 1.92 -6.03 -3.89
N TYR A 22 1.12 -6.75 -3.11
CA TYR A 22 1.42 -8.14 -2.77
C TYR A 22 1.46 -9.05 -3.99
N ILE A 23 0.41 -9.00 -4.83
CA ILE A 23 0.29 -9.86 -6.02
C ILE A 23 1.45 -9.62 -6.99
N CYS A 24 1.70 -8.35 -7.34
CA CYS A 24 2.76 -8.00 -8.27
C CYS A 24 4.15 -8.22 -7.64
N GLY A 25 4.33 -7.90 -6.36
CA GLY A 25 5.58 -8.11 -5.65
C GLY A 25 5.98 -9.58 -5.57
N LYS A 26 5.03 -10.45 -5.18
CA LYS A 26 5.24 -11.90 -5.15
C LYS A 26 5.61 -12.45 -6.54
N TYR A 27 4.87 -12.05 -7.58
CA TYR A 27 5.14 -12.47 -8.94
C TYR A 27 6.55 -12.06 -9.40
N LEU A 28 6.93 -10.81 -9.19
CA LEU A 28 8.27 -10.33 -9.54
C LEU A 28 9.37 -11.02 -8.72
N MET A 29 9.12 -11.28 -7.43
CA MET A 29 10.06 -11.99 -6.57
C MET A 29 10.29 -13.43 -7.05
N GLU A 30 9.24 -14.16 -7.38
CA GLU A 30 9.33 -15.53 -7.89
C GLU A 30 10.10 -15.62 -9.22
N GLN A 31 10.08 -14.56 -10.02
CA GLN A 31 10.87 -14.44 -11.24
C GLN A 31 12.30 -13.93 -11.02
N GLY A 32 12.70 -13.64 -9.78
CA GLY A 32 14.00 -13.03 -9.48
C GLY A 32 14.13 -11.59 -10.01
N ARG A 33 13.00 -10.93 -10.26
CA ARG A 33 12.94 -9.58 -10.85
C ARG A 33 12.65 -8.48 -9.82
N LEU A 34 12.28 -8.83 -8.58
CA LEU A 34 12.03 -7.87 -7.51
C LEU A 34 13.36 -7.51 -6.83
N GLU A 35 13.84 -6.29 -7.02
CA GLU A 35 15.12 -5.83 -6.48
C GLU A 35 15.12 -5.90 -4.94
N GLY A 36 16.14 -6.57 -4.38
CA GLY A 36 16.26 -6.82 -2.94
C GLY A 36 15.12 -7.65 -2.32
N ASN A 37 14.24 -8.24 -3.14
CA ASN A 37 12.97 -8.87 -2.73
C ASN A 37 12.11 -7.90 -1.89
N THR A 38 12.14 -6.60 -2.20
CA THR A 38 11.54 -5.55 -1.38
C THR A 38 10.48 -4.76 -2.16
N ILE A 39 9.34 -4.53 -1.51
CA ILE A 39 8.34 -3.54 -1.93
C ILE A 39 8.41 -2.31 -1.03
N VAL A 40 8.02 -1.15 -1.54
CA VAL A 40 7.91 0.08 -0.75
C VAL A 40 6.45 0.45 -0.58
N THR A 41 6.03 0.69 0.65
CA THR A 41 4.65 1.03 1.00
C THR A 41 4.60 2.16 2.04
N THR A 42 3.45 2.51 2.54
CA THR A 42 3.29 3.56 3.56
C THR A 42 2.83 2.98 4.89
N VAL A 43 2.98 3.77 5.95
CA VAL A 43 2.47 3.41 7.30
C VAL A 43 0.95 3.17 7.34
N MET A 44 0.21 3.53 6.28
CA MET A 44 -1.23 3.30 6.17
C MET A 44 -1.60 1.94 5.60
N SER A 45 -0.64 1.15 5.12
CA SER A 45 -0.90 -0.19 4.60
C SER A 45 -1.41 -1.14 5.68
N ASN A 46 -2.28 -2.04 5.28
CA ASN A 46 -2.90 -2.99 6.20
C ASN A 46 -1.88 -3.97 6.80
N LEU A 47 -2.01 -4.27 8.08
CA LEU A 47 -1.19 -5.27 8.78
C LEU A 47 -1.16 -6.62 8.03
N GLY A 48 -2.24 -6.94 7.31
CA GLY A 48 -2.35 -8.15 6.51
C GLY A 48 -1.33 -8.23 5.39
N LEU A 49 -1.00 -7.11 4.75
CA LEU A 49 0.07 -7.04 3.75
C LEU A 49 1.41 -7.47 4.35
N TYR A 50 1.79 -6.88 5.47
CA TYR A 50 3.07 -7.17 6.13
C TYR A 50 3.18 -8.64 6.55
N LYS A 51 2.14 -9.19 7.18
CA LYS A 51 2.12 -10.60 7.57
C LYS A 51 2.18 -11.56 6.37
N ALA A 52 1.57 -11.19 5.26
CA ALA A 52 1.66 -11.98 4.03
C ALA A 52 3.06 -11.90 3.41
N CYS A 53 3.69 -10.73 3.42
CA CYS A 53 5.07 -10.55 2.99
C CYS A 53 6.04 -11.39 3.84
N ASP A 54 5.94 -11.31 5.16
CA ASP A 54 6.77 -12.08 6.10
C ASP A 54 6.68 -13.59 5.84
N LYS A 55 5.46 -14.08 5.58
CA LYS A 55 5.20 -15.51 5.31
C LYS A 55 5.96 -16.06 4.11
N ILE A 56 6.18 -15.24 3.08
CA ILE A 56 6.87 -15.65 1.86
C ILE A 56 8.32 -15.14 1.78
N GLY A 57 8.80 -14.43 2.81
CA GLY A 57 10.15 -13.84 2.81
C GLY A 57 10.31 -12.62 1.91
N MET A 58 9.21 -11.99 1.49
CA MET A 58 9.23 -10.70 0.79
C MET A 58 9.43 -9.58 1.81
N LYS A 59 10.40 -8.70 1.55
CA LYS A 59 10.70 -7.56 2.41
C LYS A 59 9.83 -6.36 2.05
N TYR A 60 9.69 -5.44 2.98
CA TYR A 60 8.97 -4.19 2.77
C TYR A 60 9.65 -3.03 3.50
N GLU A 61 9.55 -1.85 2.90
CA GLU A 61 9.93 -0.58 3.50
C GLU A 61 8.67 0.26 3.70
N GLN A 62 8.56 0.90 4.86
CA GLN A 62 7.44 1.76 5.21
C GLN A 62 7.87 3.22 5.16
N THR A 63 7.10 4.05 4.46
CA THR A 63 7.32 5.49 4.40
C THR A 63 6.17 6.25 5.06
N ALA A 64 6.34 7.54 5.25
CA ALA A 64 5.22 8.44 5.51
C ALA A 64 4.23 8.38 4.32
N VAL A 65 2.97 8.76 4.57
CA VAL A 65 1.91 8.82 3.55
C VAL A 65 2.26 9.85 2.49
N GLY A 66 2.15 9.45 1.24
CA GLY A 66 2.38 10.27 0.05
C GLY A 66 3.32 9.60 -0.95
N ASP A 67 2.90 9.59 -2.20
CA ASP A 67 3.62 9.00 -3.34
C ASP A 67 5.07 9.49 -3.47
N LYS A 68 5.30 10.76 -3.14
CA LYS A 68 6.64 11.38 -3.10
C LYS A 68 7.59 10.59 -2.20
N TYR A 69 7.16 10.26 -0.98
CA TYR A 69 8.01 9.54 -0.02
C TYR A 69 8.28 8.10 -0.44
N VAL A 70 7.26 7.46 -1.03
CA VAL A 70 7.41 6.12 -1.63
C VAL A 70 8.45 6.17 -2.73
N TYR A 71 8.31 7.10 -3.69
CA TYR A 71 9.24 7.19 -4.81
C TYR A 71 10.67 7.58 -4.40
N GLU A 72 10.83 8.51 -3.44
CA GLU A 72 12.14 8.88 -2.89
C GLU A 72 12.84 7.69 -2.24
N ASN A 73 12.12 6.86 -1.48
CA ASN A 73 12.66 5.63 -0.89
C ASN A 73 13.07 4.63 -1.98
N MET A 74 12.21 4.43 -2.99
CA MET A 74 12.52 3.55 -4.13
C MET A 74 13.80 3.99 -4.85
N LEU A 75 13.95 5.28 -5.14
CA LEU A 75 15.15 5.81 -5.80
C LEU A 75 16.41 5.62 -4.97
N LYS A 76 16.34 5.93 -3.69
CA LYS A 76 17.47 5.85 -2.77
C LYS A 76 18.03 4.43 -2.66
N ASN A 77 17.15 3.43 -2.67
CA ASN A 77 17.50 2.04 -2.42
C ASN A 77 17.51 1.16 -3.69
N GLY A 78 17.14 1.73 -4.84
CA GLY A 78 17.05 0.99 -6.11
C GLY A 78 15.85 0.06 -6.22
N TYR A 79 14.82 0.22 -5.39
CA TYR A 79 13.63 -0.63 -5.45
C TYR A 79 12.76 -0.30 -6.65
N ILE A 80 12.09 -1.31 -7.19
CA ILE A 80 11.38 -1.21 -8.47
C ILE A 80 9.86 -1.18 -8.34
N LEU A 81 9.32 -1.56 -7.18
CA LEU A 81 7.88 -1.63 -6.91
C LEU A 81 7.56 -0.93 -5.59
N GLY A 82 6.66 0.00 -5.64
CA GLY A 82 6.13 0.68 -4.46
C GLY A 82 4.76 1.26 -4.72
N GLY A 83 4.09 1.70 -3.66
CA GLY A 83 2.77 2.30 -3.79
C GLY A 83 2.03 2.48 -2.48
N GLU A 84 0.76 2.77 -2.60
CA GLU A 84 -0.15 3.06 -1.50
C GLU A 84 -1.42 2.21 -1.58
N GLN A 85 -2.05 1.97 -0.44
CA GLN A 85 -3.35 1.29 -0.35
C GLN A 85 -4.41 1.93 -1.28
N SER A 86 -4.31 3.24 -1.52
CA SER A 86 -5.19 3.99 -2.42
C SER A 86 -5.15 3.57 -3.89
N GLY A 87 -4.25 2.65 -4.25
CA GLY A 87 -4.08 2.15 -5.62
C GLY A 87 -3.06 2.93 -6.47
N HIS A 88 -2.35 3.90 -5.89
CA HIS A 88 -1.25 4.58 -6.55
C HIS A 88 -0.01 3.67 -6.54
N ILE A 89 0.23 2.94 -7.63
CA ILE A 89 1.29 1.94 -7.73
C ILE A 89 2.36 2.38 -8.73
N ILE A 90 3.61 2.33 -8.30
CA ILE A 90 4.79 2.77 -9.06
C ILE A 90 5.62 1.55 -9.45
N PHE A 91 5.81 1.34 -10.73
CA PHE A 91 6.76 0.40 -11.32
C PHE A 91 7.92 1.20 -11.91
N SER A 92 8.96 1.48 -11.13
CA SER A 92 10.02 2.45 -11.50
C SER A 92 10.80 2.11 -12.77
N LYS A 93 10.77 0.85 -13.22
CA LYS A 93 11.34 0.45 -14.51
C LYS A 93 10.54 0.96 -15.72
N HIS A 94 9.29 1.36 -15.52
CA HIS A 94 8.36 1.78 -16.57
C HIS A 94 7.94 3.25 -16.42
N ALA A 95 7.64 3.68 -15.19
CA ALA A 95 7.16 5.02 -14.91
C ALA A 95 7.74 5.55 -13.59
N ARG A 96 7.87 6.88 -13.46
CA ARG A 96 8.38 7.54 -12.25
C ARG A 96 7.27 7.94 -11.27
N THR A 97 6.04 7.61 -11.60
CA THR A 97 4.84 7.90 -10.81
C THR A 97 3.88 6.74 -10.94
N GLY A 98 2.80 6.76 -10.16
CA GLY A 98 1.70 5.81 -10.32
C GLY A 98 1.09 5.89 -11.71
N ASP A 99 0.78 4.74 -12.27
CA ASP A 99 0.14 4.57 -13.57
C ASP A 99 -0.91 3.46 -13.45
N GLY A 100 -2.18 3.85 -13.44
CA GLY A 100 -3.29 2.92 -13.27
C GLY A 100 -3.48 2.00 -14.46
N ILE A 101 -3.20 2.48 -15.67
CA ILE A 101 -3.30 1.67 -16.89
C ILE A 101 -2.20 0.61 -16.90
N LEU A 102 -0.95 1.01 -16.68
CA LEU A 102 0.18 0.10 -16.55
C LEU A 102 -0.07 -0.93 -15.46
N THR A 103 -0.53 -0.49 -14.28
CA THR A 103 -0.85 -1.38 -13.16
C THR A 103 -1.88 -2.42 -13.54
N SER A 104 -2.94 -2.03 -14.24
CA SER A 104 -3.98 -2.97 -14.70
C SER A 104 -3.42 -4.01 -15.68
N LEU A 105 -2.56 -3.60 -16.61
CA LEU A 105 -1.91 -4.52 -17.56
C LEU A 105 -0.99 -5.52 -16.85
N LEU A 106 -0.23 -5.08 -15.84
CA LEU A 106 0.66 -5.95 -15.08
C LEU A 106 -0.12 -6.94 -14.20
N ILE A 107 -1.25 -6.53 -13.61
CA ILE A 107 -2.15 -7.47 -12.91
C ILE A 107 -2.70 -8.53 -13.87
N MET A 108 -3.12 -8.12 -15.08
CA MET A 108 -3.58 -9.07 -16.09
C MET A 108 -2.47 -10.04 -16.53
N GLU A 109 -1.24 -9.57 -16.68
CA GLU A 109 -0.07 -10.43 -16.92
C GLU A 109 0.04 -11.49 -15.83
N VAL A 110 -0.03 -11.10 -14.55
CA VAL A 110 0.06 -12.05 -13.42
C VAL A 110 -1.06 -13.09 -13.48
N ILE A 111 -2.30 -12.67 -13.72
CA ILE A 111 -3.47 -13.57 -13.84
C ILE A 111 -3.24 -14.61 -14.95
N LEU A 112 -2.78 -14.17 -16.12
CA LEU A 112 -2.55 -15.03 -17.28
C LEU A 112 -1.39 -16.01 -17.06
N GLU A 113 -0.26 -15.52 -16.56
CA GLU A 113 0.94 -16.35 -16.31
C GLU A 113 0.71 -17.36 -15.18
N LYS A 114 0.05 -16.97 -14.11
CA LYS A 114 -0.27 -17.86 -12.99
C LYS A 114 -1.44 -18.79 -13.27
N LYS A 115 -2.28 -18.47 -14.26
CA LYS A 115 -3.54 -19.17 -14.54
C LYS A 115 -4.43 -19.29 -13.30
N GLN A 116 -4.44 -18.24 -12.49
CA GLN A 116 -5.22 -18.14 -11.25
C GLN A 116 -6.14 -16.95 -11.30
N SER A 117 -7.29 -17.07 -10.64
CA SER A 117 -8.21 -15.96 -10.52
C SER A 117 -7.67 -14.88 -9.58
N LEU A 118 -8.18 -13.67 -9.71
CA LEU A 118 -7.78 -12.55 -8.88
C LEU A 118 -8.11 -12.78 -7.40
N ALA A 119 -9.27 -13.42 -7.11
CA ALA A 119 -9.63 -13.82 -5.75
C ALA A 119 -8.62 -14.81 -5.15
N THR A 120 -8.14 -15.76 -5.95
CA THR A 120 -7.12 -16.73 -5.50
C THR A 120 -5.80 -16.04 -5.18
N LEU A 121 -5.32 -15.15 -6.07
CA LEU A 121 -4.08 -14.41 -5.88
C LEU A 121 -4.13 -13.48 -4.65
N ALA A 122 -5.25 -12.80 -4.45
CA ALA A 122 -5.47 -11.92 -3.30
C ALA A 122 -5.76 -12.68 -1.99
N GLY A 123 -6.28 -13.90 -2.08
CA GLY A 123 -6.71 -14.72 -0.94
C GLY A 123 -5.60 -15.10 0.04
N GLU A 124 -4.34 -14.93 -0.36
CA GLU A 124 -3.18 -15.17 0.50
C GLU A 124 -3.00 -14.05 1.56
N VAL A 125 -3.58 -12.88 1.32
CA VAL A 125 -3.53 -11.73 2.22
C VAL A 125 -4.82 -11.67 3.05
N LYS A 126 -4.71 -11.85 4.36
CA LYS A 126 -5.82 -11.64 5.28
C LYS A 126 -5.91 -10.18 5.65
N ILE A 127 -6.91 -9.48 5.16
CA ILE A 127 -7.16 -8.09 5.57
C ILE A 127 -7.67 -8.04 7.01
N TYR A 128 -7.01 -7.22 7.82
CA TYR A 128 -7.42 -6.94 9.21
C TYR A 128 -8.29 -5.70 9.25
N PRO A 129 -9.27 -5.63 10.16
CA PRO A 129 -9.99 -4.39 10.43
C PRO A 129 -8.99 -3.27 10.76
N GLN A 130 -9.17 -2.14 10.11
CA GLN A 130 -8.27 -0.98 10.26
C GLN A 130 -9.15 0.27 10.53
N PRO A 131 -9.69 0.40 11.74
CA PRO A 131 -10.38 1.62 12.11
C PRO A 131 -9.37 2.78 12.16
N VAL A 132 -9.67 3.85 11.43
CA VAL A 132 -8.85 5.07 11.43
C VAL A 132 -9.62 6.17 12.13
N ILE A 133 -9.02 6.77 13.17
CA ILE A 133 -9.54 7.98 13.81
C ILE A 133 -8.71 9.15 13.29
N ARG A 134 -9.35 10.09 12.61
CA ARG A 134 -8.72 11.34 12.16
C ARG A 134 -9.24 12.49 12.99
N VAL A 135 -8.32 13.19 13.66
CA VAL A 135 -8.64 14.44 14.36
C VAL A 135 -8.25 15.61 13.45
N MET A 136 -9.21 16.45 13.12
CA MET A 136 -9.00 17.68 12.34
C MET A 136 -9.58 18.85 13.12
N VAL A 137 -8.79 19.90 13.24
CA VAL A 137 -9.20 21.15 13.88
C VAL A 137 -8.86 22.31 12.96
N GLU A 138 -9.81 23.20 12.75
CA GLU A 138 -9.62 24.48 12.09
C GLU A 138 -9.77 25.59 13.11
N ALA A 139 -8.79 26.47 13.21
CA ALA A 139 -8.79 27.61 14.16
C ALA A 139 -8.03 28.79 13.55
N ALA A 140 -8.09 29.92 14.26
CA ALA A 140 -7.49 31.18 13.80
C ALA A 140 -5.95 31.17 13.83
N THR A 141 -5.32 30.28 14.62
CA THR A 141 -3.87 30.16 14.73
C THR A 141 -3.46 28.67 14.88
N ASP A 142 -2.24 28.35 14.47
CA ASP A 142 -1.67 27.01 14.60
C ASP A 142 -1.59 26.56 16.05
N GLU A 143 -1.26 27.48 16.99
CA GLU A 143 -1.19 27.20 18.43
C GLU A 143 -2.53 26.71 19.00
N ILE A 144 -3.63 27.32 18.55
CA ILE A 144 -4.97 26.89 18.93
C ILE A 144 -5.32 25.54 18.34
N CYS A 145 -4.96 25.31 17.06
CA CYS A 145 -5.14 24.01 16.39
C CYS A 145 -4.41 22.91 17.16
N GLU A 146 -3.13 23.08 17.42
CA GLU A 146 -2.30 22.09 18.14
C GLU A 146 -2.85 21.80 19.53
N LYS A 147 -3.26 22.84 20.28
CA LYS A 147 -3.84 22.67 21.61
C LYS A 147 -5.08 21.77 21.59
N TYR A 148 -6.01 21.99 20.66
CA TYR A 148 -7.24 21.21 20.60
C TYR A 148 -7.01 19.83 20.02
N VAL A 149 -6.17 19.68 18.98
CA VAL A 149 -5.78 18.35 18.45
C VAL A 149 -5.18 17.51 19.57
N ASN A 150 -4.19 18.04 20.30
CA ASN A 150 -3.54 17.32 21.38
C ASN A 150 -4.49 16.97 22.53
N SER A 151 -5.46 17.82 22.81
CA SER A 151 -6.49 17.53 23.82
C SER A 151 -7.37 16.34 23.43
N VAL A 152 -7.78 16.26 22.16
CA VAL A 152 -8.59 15.15 21.65
C VAL A 152 -7.77 13.88 21.55
N VAL A 153 -6.53 13.96 21.02
CA VAL A 153 -5.61 12.82 20.93
C VAL A 153 -5.39 12.20 22.31
N LYS A 154 -5.14 13.03 23.33
CA LYS A 154 -4.97 12.56 24.70
C LYS A 154 -6.19 11.80 25.24
N VAL A 155 -7.40 12.26 24.95
CA VAL A 155 -8.63 11.54 25.34
C VAL A 155 -8.71 10.17 24.65
N ILE A 156 -8.32 10.10 23.36
CA ILE A 156 -8.31 8.86 22.59
C ILE A 156 -7.29 7.88 23.19
N GLU A 157 -6.08 8.36 23.52
CA GLU A 157 -5.03 7.58 24.17
C GLU A 157 -5.47 7.06 25.56
N ASP A 158 -6.05 7.94 26.40
CA ASP A 158 -6.54 7.60 27.74
C ASP A 158 -7.66 6.55 27.70
N GLN A 159 -8.39 6.42 26.58
CA GLN A 159 -9.40 5.40 26.35
C GLN A 159 -8.82 4.08 25.79
N GLY A 160 -7.51 3.99 25.57
CA GLY A 160 -6.86 2.80 25.00
C GLY A 160 -7.26 2.52 23.54
N LEU A 161 -7.59 3.55 22.79
CA LEU A 161 -7.99 3.47 21.37
C LEU A 161 -6.83 3.67 20.40
N THR A 162 -5.61 3.80 20.92
CA THR A 162 -4.35 3.84 20.16
C THR A 162 -3.51 2.64 20.56
N GLU A 163 -3.14 1.80 19.59
CA GLU A 163 -2.04 0.82 19.70
C GLU A 163 -0.88 1.27 18.84
#